data_480aeb0f01487c50506fb55d91fb1945
#
_entry.id   480aeb0f01487c50506fb55d91fb1945
#
_cell.length_a   1.000
_cell.length_b   1.000
_cell.length_c   1.000
_cell.angle_alpha   90.00
_cell.angle_beta   90.00
_cell.angle_gamma   90.00
#
_symmetry.space_group_name_H-M   'P 1'
#
loop_
_entity.id
_entity.type
_entity.pdbx_description
1 polymer ?
#
loop_
_entity_poly.entity_id
_entity_poly.type
_entity_poly.pdbx_seq_one_letter_code
_entity_poly.pdbx_strand_id
1 'polypeptide(L)' 'MSRAARIVGKVEYREGDGANITIRPGPCEVDETALDATISWTDGDSHGVAAMPVADFHRYVLNKAIERDNVKVK' A
#
# COMPACT_ATOMS: atom_id res chain seq x y z
N MET A 1 -0.50 -14.00 -0.19
CA MET A 1 0.52 -13.81 -1.21
C MET A 1 0.73 -12.36 -1.48
N SER A 2 1.96 -11.93 -1.50
CA SER A 2 2.25 -10.54 -1.76
C SER A 2 2.32 -10.28 -3.25
N ARG A 3 1.98 -9.07 -3.62
CA ARG A 3 1.99 -8.65 -5.01
C ARG A 3 2.71 -7.33 -5.11
N ALA A 4 3.39 -7.13 -6.22
CA ALA A 4 4.07 -5.87 -6.45
C ALA A 4 3.04 -4.78 -6.74
N ALA A 5 3.34 -3.59 -6.28
CA ALA A 5 2.51 -2.42 -6.52
C ALA A 5 3.39 -1.19 -6.43
N ARG A 6 2.79 -0.05 -6.70
CA ARG A 6 3.53 1.21 -6.64
C ARG A 6 2.62 2.28 -6.08
N ILE A 7 3.15 3.05 -5.15
CA ILE A 7 2.44 4.18 -4.60
C ILE A 7 2.80 5.39 -5.45
N VAL A 8 1.80 5.98 -6.10
CA VAL A 8 2.02 7.11 -7.01
C VAL A 8 1.30 8.36 -6.55
N GLY A 9 0.39 8.24 -5.60
CA GLY A 9 -0.31 9.38 -5.04
C GLY A 9 -0.10 9.45 -3.55
N LYS A 10 -0.99 10.17 -2.88
CA LYS A 10 -0.88 10.35 -1.44
C LYS A 10 -1.64 9.23 -0.74
N VAL A 11 -0.92 8.41 -0.02
CA VAL A 11 -1.50 7.30 0.74
C VAL A 11 -1.13 7.51 2.19
N GLU A 12 -2.14 7.52 3.05
CA GLU A 12 -1.93 7.72 4.47
C GLU A 12 -2.58 6.58 5.24
N TYR A 13 -1.99 6.26 6.36
CA TYR A 13 -2.58 5.26 7.24
C TYR A 13 -2.43 5.75 8.68
N ARG A 14 -3.24 5.18 9.54
CA ARG A 14 -3.19 5.52 10.96
C ARG A 14 -2.88 4.26 11.74
N GLU A 15 -1.95 4.39 12.65
CA GLU A 15 -1.56 3.29 13.50
C GLU A 15 -2.10 3.56 14.90
N GLY A 16 -3.10 2.79 15.28
CA GLY A 16 -3.76 2.99 16.58
C GLY A 16 -4.43 4.35 16.63
N ASP A 17 -4.20 5.07 17.72
CA ASP A 17 -4.76 6.39 17.92
C ASP A 17 -3.82 7.51 17.48
N GLY A 18 -2.74 7.15 16.80
CA GLY A 18 -1.75 8.12 16.42
C GLY A 18 -2.17 8.97 15.23
N ALA A 19 -1.29 9.86 14.84
CA ALA A 19 -1.51 10.70 13.68
C ALA A 19 -1.39 9.88 12.41
N ASN A 20 -1.96 10.41 11.34
CA ASN A 20 -1.82 9.77 10.04
C ASN A 20 -0.36 9.80 9.59
N ILE A 21 0.08 8.70 9.03
CA ILE A 21 1.43 8.57 8.51
C ILE A 21 1.33 8.44 7.00
N THR A 22 2.12 9.23 6.28
CA THR A 22 2.11 9.21 4.83
C THR A 22 3.14 8.21 4.34
N ILE A 23 2.72 7.35 3.42
CA ILE A 23 3.63 6.39 2.80
C ILE A 23 4.30 7.05 1.61
N ARG A 24 5.61 6.91 1.51
CA ARG A 24 6.37 7.53 0.43
C ARG A 24 5.99 6.91 -0.91
N PRO A 25 5.93 7.72 -1.96
CA PRO A 25 5.73 7.17 -3.30
C PRO A 25 6.89 6.25 -3.68
N GLY A 26 6.56 5.22 -4.42
CA GLY A 26 7.56 4.29 -4.91
C GLY A 26 7.05 2.86 -4.89
N PRO A 27 7.92 1.91 -5.23
CA PRO A 27 7.52 0.51 -5.30
C PRO A 27 7.22 -0.04 -3.92
N CYS A 28 6.28 -0.96 -3.87
CA CYS A 28 5.90 -1.60 -2.62
C CYS A 28 5.37 -2.99 -2.93
N GLU A 29 5.11 -3.74 -1.87
CA GLU A 29 4.46 -5.04 -1.97
C GLU A 29 3.20 -5.00 -1.14
N VAL A 30 2.17 -5.66 -1.63
CA VAL A 30 0.89 -5.68 -0.96
C VAL A 30 0.47 -7.12 -0.73
N ASP A 31 0.06 -7.40 0.48
CA ASP A 31 -0.48 -8.70 0.85
C ASP A 31 -1.94 -8.49 1.24
N GLU A 32 -2.84 -8.92 0.38
CA GLU A 32 -4.26 -8.73 0.59
C GLU A 32 -4.89 -9.98 1.17
N THR A 33 -5.71 -9.79 2.19
CA THR A 33 -6.57 -10.85 2.69
C THR A 33 -8.02 -10.41 2.49
N ALA A 34 -8.96 -11.20 2.97
CA ALA A 34 -10.36 -10.85 2.85
C ALA A 34 -10.70 -9.60 3.65
N LEU A 35 -9.94 -9.31 4.70
CA LEU A 35 -10.25 -8.21 5.61
C LEU A 35 -9.26 -7.07 5.54
N ASP A 36 -8.00 -7.35 5.24
CA ASP A 36 -6.94 -6.35 5.38
C ASP A 36 -6.03 -6.35 4.17
N ALA A 37 -5.34 -5.25 4.01
CA ALA A 37 -4.24 -5.14 3.07
C ALA A 37 -3.02 -4.64 3.82
N THR A 38 -1.91 -5.32 3.66
CA THR A 38 -0.65 -4.94 4.30
C THR A 38 0.30 -4.49 3.21
N ILE A 39 0.82 -3.28 3.35
CA ILE A 39 1.71 -2.68 2.38
C ILE A 39 3.10 -2.63 2.99
N SER A 40 4.07 -3.16 2.26
CA SER A 40 5.47 -3.14 2.69
C SER A 40 6.29 -2.38 1.67
N TRP A 41 7.19 -1.55 2.14
CA TRP A 41 8.04 -0.77 1.24
C TRP A 41 9.45 -0.72 1.82
N THR A 42 10.40 -0.40 0.94
CA THR A 42 11.80 -0.24 1.32
C THR A 42 12.23 1.17 1.00
N ASP A 43 12.95 1.77 1.91
CA ASP A 43 13.45 3.14 1.76
C ASP A 43 14.92 3.13 2.18
N GLY A 44 15.79 2.86 1.22
CA GLY A 44 17.20 2.75 1.52
C GLY A 44 17.46 1.57 2.44
N ASP A 45 18.05 1.85 3.61
CA ASP A 45 18.32 0.82 4.60
C ASP A 45 17.14 0.52 5.49
N SER A 46 16.06 1.29 5.33
CA SER A 46 14.88 1.13 6.16
C SER A 46 13.77 0.46 5.37
N HIS A 47 12.85 -0.15 6.08
CA HIS A 47 11.64 -0.61 5.45
C HIS A 47 10.49 -0.38 6.40
N GLY A 48 9.32 -0.20 5.81
CA GLY A 48 8.13 0.04 6.59
C GLY A 48 7.03 -0.91 6.20
N VAL A 49 6.06 -1.03 7.09
CA VAL A 49 4.89 -1.87 6.88
C VAL A 49 3.68 -1.12 7.39
N ALA A 50 2.61 -1.13 6.61
CA ALA A 50 1.36 -0.52 7.02
C ALA A 50 0.23 -1.50 6.73
N ALA A 51 -0.67 -1.63 7.68
CA ALA A 51 -1.85 -2.46 7.49
C ALA A 51 -3.07 -1.56 7.52
N MET A 52 -4.02 -1.83 6.65
CA MET A 52 -5.24 -1.05 6.58
C MET A 52 -6.39 -1.98 6.18
N PRO A 53 -7.64 -1.58 6.46
CA PRO A 53 -8.76 -2.37 5.96
C PRO A 53 -8.70 -2.48 4.45
N VAL A 54 -9.09 -3.64 3.94
CA VAL A 54 -8.99 -3.88 2.50
C VAL A 54 -9.86 -2.89 1.72
N ALA A 55 -10.93 -2.40 2.31
CA ALA A 55 -11.78 -1.41 1.65
C ALA A 55 -11.04 -0.10 1.42
N ASP A 56 -10.22 0.30 2.38
CA ASP A 56 -9.42 1.51 2.23
C ASP A 56 -8.38 1.33 1.13
N PHE A 57 -7.75 0.17 1.10
CA PHE A 57 -6.77 -0.13 0.07
C PHE A 57 -7.42 -0.05 -1.32
N HIS A 58 -8.60 -0.65 -1.46
CA HIS A 58 -9.27 -0.62 -2.75
C HIS A 58 -9.64 0.80 -3.16
N ARG A 59 -9.98 1.65 -2.19
CA ARG A 59 -10.28 3.04 -2.49
C ARG A 59 -9.07 3.76 -3.04
N TYR A 60 -7.90 3.52 -2.45
CA TYR A 60 -6.68 4.13 -2.97
C TYR A 60 -6.37 3.65 -4.38
N VAL A 61 -6.63 2.38 -4.67
CA VAL A 61 -6.42 1.86 -6.01
C VAL A 61 -7.38 2.53 -6.99
N LEU A 62 -8.64 2.69 -6.60
CA LEU A 62 -9.62 3.34 -7.47
C LEU A 62 -9.28 4.80 -7.71
N ASN A 63 -8.71 5.47 -6.73
CA ASN A 63 -8.31 6.86 -6.86
C ASN A 63 -6.96 7.02 -7.54
N LYS A 64 -6.34 5.92 -7.92
CA LYS A 64 -5.05 5.89 -8.59
C LYS A 64 -3.92 6.41 -7.73
N ALA A 65 -4.09 6.36 -6.41
CA ALA A 65 -3.00 6.66 -5.49
C ALA A 65 -2.07 5.47 -5.36
N ILE A 66 -2.58 4.27 -5.58
CA ILE A 66 -1.78 3.05 -5.61
C ILE A 66 -2.04 2.37 -6.94
N GLU A 67 -0.97 2.06 -7.67
CA GLU A 67 -1.06 1.30 -8.89
C GLU A 67 -0.65 -0.14 -8.62
N ARG A 68 -1.51 -1.07 -8.95
CA ARG A 68 -1.12 -2.46 -8.88
C ARG A 68 -0.24 -2.77 -10.07
N ASP A 69 0.84 -3.45 -9.81
CA ASP A 69 1.69 -3.93 -10.88
C ASP A 69 1.05 -5.19 -11.44
N ASN A 70 0.11 -4.99 -12.30
CA ASN A 70 -0.65 -6.05 -12.88
C ASN A 70 0.11 -6.57 -14.06
N VAL A 71 0.94 -7.44 -13.78
CA VAL A 71 1.75 -8.01 -14.82
C VAL A 71 0.89 -8.75 -15.79
N LYS A 72 0.48 -8.48 -16.55
CA LYS A 72 -0.21 -9.23 -17.24
C LYS A 72 0.13 -9.33 -18.43
N VAL A 73 0.29 -9.68 -18.54
CA VAL A 73 0.57 -9.79 -19.37
C VAL A 73 0.23 -9.88 -20.42
N LYS A 74 0.09 -9.82 -20.69
CA LYS A 74 -0.25 -9.85 -21.57
C LYS A 74 -0.02 -10.24 -22.14
#